data_6664804123392d7b314ce90e8f52afbc
#
_entry.id   6664804123392d7b314ce90e8f52afbc
#
_cell.length_a   1.000
_cell.length_b   1.000
_cell.length_c   1.000
_cell.angle_alpha   90.00
_cell.angle_beta   90.00
_cell.angle_gamma   90.00
#
_symmetry.space_group_name_H-M   'P 1'
#
loop_
_entity.id
_entity.type
_entity.pdbx_description
1 polymer ?
#
loop_
_entity_poly.entity_id
_entity_poly.type
_entity_poly.pdbx_seq_one_letter_code
_entity_poly.pdbx_strand_id
1 'polypeptide(L)'
;LTATTDINIPANVGLTFGNDAEKIEGDGTDLTITGNNINLTGTADIKVPANVGVMFGTHEKIESDDTDLNISVGANGDVNLPADIGLTFGDDGEKIEGDGTDLTIASSAKINLTATSDVHIPNNVGVVFGGDSEKIEGDGTDLTITGAKINLNPTTDIHVPKNKGIVFD
;
A
#
# COMPACT_ATOMS: atom_id res chain seq x y z
N LEU A 1 12.85 -21.21 42.75
CA LEU A 1 13.50 -19.96 43.07
C LEU A 1 12.42 -18.96 43.54
N THR A 2 12.53 -18.51 44.80
CA THR A 2 11.60 -17.51 45.35
C THR A 2 12.39 -16.25 45.67
N ALA A 3 12.01 -15.13 45.09
CA ALA A 3 12.58 -13.83 45.41
C ALA A 3 11.45 -12.88 45.85
N THR A 4 11.70 -12.08 46.88
CA THR A 4 10.78 -11.05 47.37
C THR A 4 10.99 -9.69 46.66
N THR A 5 12.10 -9.56 45.94
CA THR A 5 12.48 -8.47 45.07
C THR A 5 12.95 -9.04 43.72
N ASP A 6 13.85 -8.39 43.05
CA ASP A 6 14.37 -8.80 41.76
C ASP A 6 15.46 -9.86 41.85
N ILE A 7 15.63 -10.67 40.82
CA ILE A 7 16.81 -11.51 40.60
C ILE A 7 17.73 -10.71 39.68
N ASN A 8 18.82 -10.19 40.19
CA ASN A 8 19.82 -9.46 39.42
C ASN A 8 20.78 -10.44 38.73
N ILE A 9 20.73 -10.46 37.40
CA ILE A 9 21.65 -11.20 36.54
C ILE A 9 22.64 -10.19 35.96
N PRO A 10 23.97 -10.34 36.23
CA PRO A 10 24.95 -9.38 35.68
C PRO A 10 24.96 -9.34 34.16
N ALA A 11 25.48 -8.23 33.56
CA ALA A 11 25.67 -8.12 32.13
C ALA A 11 26.51 -9.28 31.56
N ASN A 12 26.14 -9.77 30.40
CA ASN A 12 26.76 -10.92 29.72
C ASN A 12 26.62 -12.25 30.47
N VAL A 13 25.68 -12.31 31.41
CA VAL A 13 25.27 -13.56 32.10
C VAL A 13 23.79 -13.74 31.77
N GLY A 14 23.44 -14.87 31.19
CA GLY A 14 22.09 -15.16 30.72
C GLY A 14 21.39 -16.29 31.50
N LEU A 15 20.10 -16.42 31.28
CA LEU A 15 19.31 -17.58 31.64
C LEU A 15 19.17 -18.46 30.41
N THR A 16 19.78 -19.68 30.44
CA THR A 16 19.76 -20.65 29.36
C THR A 16 18.67 -21.69 29.54
N PHE A 17 18.16 -22.23 28.44
CA PHE A 17 17.13 -23.27 28.38
C PHE A 17 17.67 -24.44 27.55
N GLY A 18 18.38 -25.39 28.23
CA GLY A 18 19.01 -26.54 27.62
C GLY A 18 20.48 -26.30 27.26
N ASN A 19 20.77 -25.31 26.43
CA ASN A 19 22.14 -24.91 26.05
C ASN A 19 22.17 -23.43 25.63
N ASP A 20 23.34 -22.92 25.27
CA ASP A 20 23.51 -21.48 24.93
C ASP A 20 22.81 -21.03 23.62
N ALA A 21 22.21 -21.97 22.88
CA ALA A 21 21.45 -21.61 21.68
C ALA A 21 20.05 -21.05 22.00
N GLU A 22 19.55 -21.32 23.24
CA GLU A 22 18.29 -20.76 23.73
C GLU A 22 18.52 -20.03 25.04
N LYS A 23 18.47 -18.70 25.03
CA LYS A 23 18.74 -17.89 26.21
C LYS A 23 18.06 -16.52 26.22
N ILE A 24 18.00 -15.94 27.42
CA ILE A 24 17.68 -14.52 27.63
C ILE A 24 18.89 -13.89 28.31
N GLU A 25 19.49 -12.87 27.72
CA GLU A 25 20.73 -12.25 28.18
C GLU A 25 20.73 -10.74 27.96
N GLY A 26 21.22 -9.99 28.93
CA GLY A 26 21.44 -8.55 28.82
C GLY A 26 22.92 -8.21 28.83
N ASP A 27 23.35 -7.28 27.98
CA ASP A 27 24.74 -6.78 27.92
C ASP A 27 24.96 -5.45 28.69
N GLY A 28 23.92 -4.95 29.32
CA GLY A 28 23.88 -3.66 30.02
C GLY A 28 23.26 -2.54 29.20
N THR A 29 22.97 -2.77 27.91
CA THR A 29 22.29 -1.86 26.99
C THR A 29 21.04 -2.50 26.42
N ASP A 30 21.20 -3.70 25.86
CA ASP A 30 20.14 -4.45 25.17
C ASP A 30 19.81 -5.76 25.91
N LEU A 31 18.54 -6.14 25.84
CA LEU A 31 18.06 -7.47 26.24
C LEU A 31 17.85 -8.33 25.01
N THR A 32 18.59 -9.41 24.90
CA THR A 32 18.53 -10.34 23.78
C THR A 32 17.80 -11.63 24.19
N ILE A 33 16.82 -12.04 23.39
CA ILE A 33 16.17 -13.35 23.49
C ILE A 33 16.63 -14.15 22.27
N THR A 34 17.34 -15.23 22.50
CA THR A 34 17.91 -16.10 21.46
C THR A 34 17.21 -17.45 21.47
N GLY A 35 16.85 -17.96 20.31
CA GLY A 35 16.27 -19.28 20.09
C GLY A 35 16.08 -19.56 18.62
N ASN A 36 15.83 -20.81 18.25
CA ASN A 36 15.51 -21.17 16.87
C ASN A 36 14.22 -20.47 16.40
N ASN A 37 13.21 -20.44 17.26
CA ASN A 37 11.99 -19.66 17.10
C ASN A 37 11.63 -18.99 18.42
N ILE A 38 11.24 -17.73 18.38
CA ILE A 38 10.70 -17.01 19.54
C ILE A 38 9.18 -16.98 19.40
N ASN A 39 8.47 -17.77 20.20
CA ASN A 39 7.01 -17.83 20.22
C ASN A 39 6.47 -16.94 21.34
N LEU A 40 5.90 -15.82 20.98
CA LEU A 40 5.23 -14.90 21.91
C LEU A 40 3.72 -15.18 21.88
N THR A 41 3.21 -15.85 22.92
CA THR A 41 1.80 -16.21 23.03
C THR A 41 1.15 -15.41 24.16
N GLY A 42 0.44 -14.38 23.81
CA GLY A 42 -0.34 -13.56 24.75
C GLY A 42 -1.81 -13.99 24.80
N THR A 43 -2.44 -13.85 25.96
CA THR A 43 -3.91 -14.02 26.10
C THR A 43 -4.66 -12.72 25.75
N ALA A 44 -3.96 -11.60 25.62
CA ALA A 44 -4.45 -10.33 25.11
C ALA A 44 -3.47 -9.82 24.03
N ASP A 45 -2.72 -8.77 24.31
CA ASP A 45 -1.86 -8.11 23.32
C ASP A 45 -0.37 -8.28 23.64
N ILE A 46 0.47 -8.24 22.60
CA ILE A 46 1.89 -7.90 22.71
C ILE A 46 2.00 -6.41 22.44
N LYS A 47 2.22 -5.60 23.49
CA LYS A 47 2.22 -4.13 23.39
C LYS A 47 3.59 -3.62 22.98
N VAL A 48 3.62 -2.89 21.88
CA VAL A 48 4.75 -2.09 21.42
C VAL A 48 4.35 -0.63 21.61
N PRO A 49 5.07 0.17 22.40
CA PRO A 49 4.73 1.59 22.62
C PRO A 49 4.82 2.41 21.33
N ALA A 50 4.20 3.59 21.32
CA ALA A 50 4.36 4.55 20.23
C ALA A 50 5.83 4.90 20.00
N ASN A 51 6.20 5.11 18.75
CA ASN A 51 7.57 5.41 18.30
C ASN A 51 8.58 4.29 18.61
N VAL A 52 8.07 3.10 18.91
CA VAL A 52 8.82 1.84 19.04
C VAL A 52 8.24 0.86 18.06
N GLY A 53 9.04 0.28 17.20
CA GLY A 53 8.58 -0.61 16.13
C GLY A 53 9.20 -2.00 16.20
N VAL A 54 8.65 -2.89 15.37
CA VAL A 54 9.26 -4.20 15.06
C VAL A 54 10.13 -3.98 13.81
N MET A 55 11.44 -4.19 13.95
CA MET A 55 12.39 -4.07 12.84
C MET A 55 12.62 -5.42 12.14
N PHE A 56 12.75 -5.36 10.82
CA PHE A 56 13.12 -6.47 9.95
C PHE A 56 14.44 -6.11 9.25
N GLY A 57 15.57 -6.67 9.74
CA GLY A 57 16.88 -6.25 9.26
C GLY A 57 17.31 -4.89 9.80
N THR A 58 17.75 -3.99 8.94
CA THR A 58 18.33 -2.69 9.34
C THR A 58 17.52 -1.47 8.89
N HIS A 59 16.50 -1.65 8.04
CA HIS A 59 15.80 -0.54 7.40
C HIS A 59 14.26 -0.68 7.43
N GLU A 60 13.77 -1.93 7.42
CA GLU A 60 12.36 -2.22 7.35
C GLU A 60 11.76 -2.29 8.76
N LYS A 61 10.63 -1.61 9.00
CA LYS A 61 9.92 -1.68 10.27
C LYS A 61 8.42 -1.47 10.15
N ILE A 62 7.68 -1.96 11.14
CA ILE A 62 6.28 -1.64 11.39
C ILE A 62 6.22 -0.93 12.74
N GLU A 63 5.66 0.29 12.75
CA GLU A 63 5.65 1.17 13.92
C GLU A 63 4.37 2.00 13.97
N SER A 64 3.86 2.29 15.17
CA SER A 64 2.79 3.26 15.39
C SER A 64 3.34 4.54 16.04
N ASP A 65 2.81 5.69 15.63
CA ASP A 65 3.07 6.99 16.27
C ASP A 65 1.89 7.51 17.13
N ASP A 66 0.99 6.60 17.54
CA ASP A 66 -0.30 6.85 18.21
C ASP A 66 -1.42 7.40 17.30
N THR A 67 -1.13 7.71 16.07
CA THR A 67 -2.10 8.20 15.08
C THR A 67 -2.22 7.21 13.93
N ASP A 68 -1.07 6.84 13.35
CA ASP A 68 -0.99 5.99 12.18
C ASP A 68 -0.15 4.73 12.43
N LEU A 69 -0.46 3.67 11.67
CA LEU A 69 0.41 2.50 11.55
C LEU A 69 1.31 2.68 10.33
N ASN A 70 2.60 2.89 10.56
CA ASN A 70 3.60 3.12 9.53
C ASN A 70 4.33 1.82 9.15
N ILE A 71 4.36 1.50 7.86
CA ILE A 71 5.19 0.44 7.29
C ILE A 71 6.32 1.13 6.54
N SER A 72 7.54 1.05 7.10
CA SER A 72 8.74 1.64 6.50
C SER A 72 9.55 0.57 5.79
N VAL A 73 9.99 0.86 4.57
CA VAL A 73 10.88 0.03 3.77
C VAL A 73 12.17 0.81 3.47
N GLY A 74 13.27 0.11 3.22
CA GLY A 74 14.55 0.72 2.88
C GLY A 74 14.49 1.51 1.56
N ALA A 75 15.55 2.28 1.27
CA ALA A 75 15.63 3.05 0.02
C ALA A 75 15.51 2.13 -1.20
N ASN A 76 14.58 2.47 -2.10
CA ASN A 76 14.18 1.67 -3.28
C ASN A 76 13.53 0.32 -2.95
N GLY A 77 13.08 0.12 -1.70
CA GLY A 77 12.29 -1.03 -1.30
C GLY A 77 10.79 -0.82 -1.54
N ASP A 78 10.05 -1.92 -1.66
CA ASP A 78 8.60 -1.94 -1.87
C ASP A 78 7.90 -2.81 -0.84
N VAL A 79 6.63 -2.54 -0.59
CA VAL A 79 5.72 -3.48 0.05
C VAL A 79 5.14 -4.37 -1.06
N ASN A 80 5.68 -5.58 -1.19
CA ASN A 80 5.25 -6.52 -2.22
C ASN A 80 3.96 -7.25 -1.81
N LEU A 81 2.93 -7.09 -2.62
CA LEU A 81 1.73 -7.92 -2.57
C LEU A 81 1.80 -8.93 -3.74
N PRO A 82 1.70 -10.24 -3.49
CA PRO A 82 1.63 -11.23 -4.57
C PRO A 82 0.43 -11.02 -5.49
N ALA A 83 0.45 -11.63 -6.69
CA ALA A 83 -0.70 -11.65 -7.58
C ALA A 83 -1.94 -12.20 -6.83
N ASP A 84 -3.10 -11.66 -7.15
CA ASP A 84 -4.41 -12.00 -6.55
C ASP A 84 -4.50 -11.69 -5.03
N ILE A 85 -3.56 -10.89 -4.51
CA ILE A 85 -3.57 -10.33 -3.16
C ILE A 85 -3.65 -8.82 -3.26
N GLY A 86 -4.64 -8.23 -2.62
CA GLY A 86 -4.90 -6.79 -2.68
C GLY A 86 -4.98 -6.10 -1.33
N LEU A 87 -5.14 -4.79 -1.39
CA LEU A 87 -5.55 -3.96 -0.25
C LEU A 87 -7.06 -3.77 -0.34
N THR A 88 -7.81 -4.23 0.67
CA THR A 88 -9.25 -4.05 0.76
C THR A 88 -9.62 -2.88 1.70
N PHE A 89 -10.70 -2.20 1.41
CA PHE A 89 -11.22 -1.07 2.17
C PHE A 89 -12.65 -1.38 2.64
N GLY A 90 -12.76 -2.11 3.75
CA GLY A 90 -14.03 -2.58 4.31
C GLY A 90 -14.32 -4.02 3.95
N ASP A 91 -14.60 -4.32 2.70
CA ASP A 91 -14.84 -5.67 2.18
C ASP A 91 -14.24 -5.84 0.77
N ASP A 92 -14.41 -7.02 0.16
CA ASP A 92 -13.84 -7.33 -1.15
C ASP A 92 -14.44 -6.54 -2.33
N GLY A 93 -15.49 -5.77 -2.08
CA GLY A 93 -16.10 -4.89 -3.08
C GLY A 93 -15.29 -3.64 -3.36
N GLU A 94 -14.45 -3.21 -2.41
CA GLU A 94 -13.55 -2.06 -2.53
C GLU A 94 -12.10 -2.51 -2.34
N LYS A 95 -11.33 -2.56 -3.44
CA LYS A 95 -9.94 -3.03 -3.40
C LYS A 95 -9.04 -2.45 -4.46
N ILE A 96 -7.75 -2.52 -4.20
CA ILE A 96 -6.68 -2.35 -5.18
C ILE A 96 -5.90 -3.67 -5.25
N GLU A 97 -5.88 -4.33 -6.41
CA GLU A 97 -5.32 -5.68 -6.57
C GLU A 97 -4.70 -5.85 -7.95
N GLY A 98 -3.55 -6.53 -8.02
CA GLY A 98 -2.89 -6.91 -9.26
C GLY A 98 -2.95 -8.42 -9.46
N ASP A 99 -3.19 -8.89 -10.68
CA ASP A 99 -3.19 -10.32 -11.05
C ASP A 99 -1.87 -10.79 -11.71
N GLY A 100 -0.87 -9.91 -11.74
CA GLY A 100 0.42 -10.12 -12.40
C GLY A 100 0.47 -9.57 -13.83
N THR A 101 -0.66 -9.09 -14.37
CA THR A 101 -0.79 -8.45 -15.68
C THR A 101 -1.45 -7.09 -15.54
N ASP A 102 -2.61 -7.05 -14.93
CA ASP A 102 -3.43 -5.84 -14.75
C ASP A 102 -3.52 -5.41 -13.29
N LEU A 103 -3.63 -4.10 -13.07
CA LEU A 103 -3.96 -3.50 -11.78
C LEU A 103 -5.44 -3.09 -11.79
N THR A 104 -6.22 -3.71 -10.93
CA THR A 104 -7.64 -3.42 -10.74
C THR A 104 -7.86 -2.52 -9.54
N ILE A 105 -8.60 -1.42 -9.74
CA ILE A 105 -9.18 -0.61 -8.67
C ILE A 105 -10.69 -0.83 -8.73
N ALA A 106 -11.22 -1.58 -7.77
CA ALA A 106 -12.63 -1.93 -7.71
C ALA A 106 -13.37 -1.13 -6.63
N SER A 107 -14.62 -0.83 -6.91
CA SER A 107 -15.55 -0.20 -5.96
C SER A 107 -16.97 -0.66 -6.24
N SER A 108 -17.73 -0.98 -5.20
CA SER A 108 -19.16 -1.34 -5.28
C SER A 108 -20.07 -0.15 -5.70
N ALA A 109 -19.56 1.09 -5.66
CA ALA A 109 -20.32 2.27 -6.03
C ALA A 109 -19.57 3.16 -7.04
N LYS A 110 -18.65 3.99 -6.59
CA LYS A 110 -17.95 4.98 -7.42
C LYS A 110 -16.47 5.02 -7.09
N ILE A 111 -15.65 5.24 -8.10
CA ILE A 111 -14.25 5.64 -7.94
C ILE A 111 -14.17 7.15 -8.15
N ASN A 112 -13.85 7.89 -7.09
CA ASN A 112 -13.68 9.34 -7.14
C ASN A 112 -12.18 9.69 -7.26
N LEU A 113 -11.77 10.19 -8.41
CA LEU A 113 -10.41 10.66 -8.63
C LEU A 113 -10.38 12.17 -8.39
N THR A 114 -9.81 12.60 -7.25
CA THR A 114 -9.70 14.02 -6.88
C THR A 114 -8.24 14.44 -6.94
N ALA A 115 -7.88 15.16 -7.98
CA ALA A 115 -6.55 15.72 -8.18
C ALA A 115 -6.57 17.25 -8.02
N THR A 116 -5.50 17.85 -7.50
CA THR A 116 -5.36 19.31 -7.41
C THR A 116 -4.97 19.96 -8.72
N SER A 117 -4.49 19.18 -9.68
CA SER A 117 -4.18 19.59 -11.06
C SER A 117 -4.91 18.69 -12.04
N ASP A 118 -4.30 17.61 -12.49
CA ASP A 118 -4.84 16.79 -13.57
C ASP A 118 -4.75 15.29 -13.24
N VAL A 119 -5.64 14.50 -13.84
CA VAL A 119 -5.45 13.06 -14.01
C VAL A 119 -4.75 12.87 -15.35
N HIS A 120 -3.45 12.56 -15.34
CA HIS A 120 -2.63 12.47 -16.54
C HIS A 120 -2.76 11.10 -17.21
N ILE A 121 -3.20 11.10 -18.45
CA ILE A 121 -3.22 9.91 -19.32
C ILE A 121 -2.11 10.12 -20.36
N PRO A 122 -1.11 9.22 -20.48
CA PRO A 122 -0.03 9.35 -21.45
C PRO A 122 -0.52 9.33 -22.90
N ASN A 123 0.32 9.81 -23.84
CA ASN A 123 0.04 9.71 -25.28
C ASN A 123 -0.18 8.25 -25.70
N ASN A 124 -1.15 8.03 -26.58
CA ASN A 124 -1.55 6.71 -27.10
C ASN A 124 -2.05 5.74 -26.00
N VAL A 125 -2.46 6.29 -24.86
CA VAL A 125 -3.20 5.58 -23.80
C VAL A 125 -4.54 6.27 -23.65
N GLY A 126 -5.62 5.52 -23.70
CA GLY A 126 -6.98 6.05 -23.67
C GLY A 126 -7.78 5.64 -22.43
N VAL A 127 -8.90 6.30 -22.24
CA VAL A 127 -9.97 5.85 -21.36
C VAL A 127 -10.96 5.08 -22.21
N VAL A 128 -11.15 3.80 -21.92
CA VAL A 128 -12.02 2.87 -22.67
C VAL A 128 -13.34 2.71 -21.93
N PHE A 129 -14.44 2.63 -22.67
CA PHE A 129 -15.80 2.46 -22.14
C PHE A 129 -16.37 1.13 -22.66
N GLY A 130 -16.19 0.04 -21.88
CA GLY A 130 -16.67 -1.30 -22.19
C GLY A 130 -15.71 -2.11 -23.06
N GLY A 131 -15.32 -1.60 -24.22
CA GLY A 131 -14.40 -2.27 -25.14
C GLY A 131 -13.63 -1.25 -26.00
N ASP A 132 -12.60 -1.68 -26.71
CA ASP A 132 -11.66 -0.83 -27.46
C ASP A 132 -12.32 0.01 -28.59
N SER A 133 -13.57 -0.31 -28.93
CA SER A 133 -14.36 0.43 -29.92
C SER A 133 -14.91 1.76 -29.41
N GLU A 134 -14.96 1.97 -28.10
CA GLU A 134 -15.39 3.25 -27.48
C GLU A 134 -14.31 3.78 -26.54
N LYS A 135 -13.64 4.85 -26.96
CA LYS A 135 -12.56 5.44 -26.18
C LYS A 135 -12.34 6.93 -26.39
N ILE A 136 -11.67 7.55 -25.43
CA ILE A 136 -11.09 8.90 -25.55
C ILE A 136 -9.58 8.76 -25.41
N GLU A 137 -8.82 9.21 -26.40
CA GLU A 137 -7.37 9.03 -26.47
C GLU A 137 -6.67 10.23 -27.09
N GLY A 138 -5.51 10.63 -26.54
CA GLY A 138 -4.67 11.69 -27.11
C GLY A 138 -3.34 11.12 -27.60
N ASP A 139 -2.83 11.61 -28.75
CA ASP A 139 -1.54 11.23 -29.31
C ASP A 139 -0.42 12.27 -29.08
N GLY A 140 -0.75 13.32 -28.36
CA GLY A 140 0.13 14.47 -28.09
C GLY A 140 -0.09 15.65 -29.05
N THR A 141 -0.89 15.47 -30.11
CA THR A 141 -1.31 16.47 -31.08
C THR A 141 -2.81 16.62 -31.10
N ASP A 142 -3.49 15.49 -31.26
CA ASP A 142 -4.94 15.40 -31.40
C ASP A 142 -5.58 14.64 -30.25
N LEU A 143 -6.80 15.03 -29.87
CA LEU A 143 -7.69 14.28 -29.00
C LEU A 143 -8.75 13.60 -29.84
N THR A 144 -8.78 12.29 -29.82
CA THR A 144 -9.73 11.45 -30.56
C THR A 144 -10.79 10.88 -29.62
N ILE A 145 -12.05 11.02 -30.01
CA ILE A 145 -13.19 10.34 -29.38
C ILE A 145 -13.71 9.31 -30.40
N THR A 146 -13.59 8.04 -30.05
CA THR A 146 -13.98 6.91 -30.91
C THR A 146 -15.24 6.24 -30.37
N GLY A 147 -16.17 5.90 -31.26
CA GLY A 147 -17.39 5.16 -30.99
C GLY A 147 -18.22 5.00 -32.24
N ALA A 148 -19.12 4.03 -32.29
CA ALA A 148 -20.05 3.83 -33.44
C ALA A 148 -20.91 5.09 -33.66
N LYS A 149 -21.23 5.81 -32.59
CA LYS A 149 -21.96 7.08 -32.64
C LYS A 149 -21.57 7.94 -31.44
N ILE A 150 -21.20 9.19 -31.70
CA ILE A 150 -20.92 10.19 -30.65
C ILE A 150 -22.18 11.06 -30.47
N ASN A 151 -22.82 10.93 -29.30
CA ASN A 151 -23.95 11.75 -28.91
C ASN A 151 -23.47 12.93 -28.05
N LEU A 152 -23.56 14.14 -28.54
CA LEU A 152 -23.32 15.37 -27.79
C LEU A 152 -24.67 15.92 -27.37
N ASN A 153 -24.96 15.97 -26.07
CA ASN A 153 -26.23 16.42 -25.53
C ASN A 153 -26.02 17.57 -24.52
N PRO A 154 -25.60 18.77 -25.02
CA PRO A 154 -25.39 19.92 -24.16
C PRO A 154 -26.72 20.49 -23.66
N THR A 155 -26.73 21.11 -22.47
CA THR A 155 -27.90 21.84 -21.96
C THR A 155 -28.07 23.22 -22.58
N THR A 156 -27.02 23.77 -23.18
CA THR A 156 -27.03 25.04 -23.89
C THR A 156 -26.44 24.90 -25.31
N ASP A 157 -25.11 25.04 -25.45
CA ASP A 157 -24.48 25.09 -26.75
C ASP A 157 -23.25 24.20 -26.87
N ILE A 158 -22.95 23.75 -28.10
CA ILE A 158 -21.62 23.27 -28.49
C ILE A 158 -20.88 24.46 -29.10
N HIS A 159 -19.91 25.02 -28.38
CA HIS A 159 -19.19 26.21 -28.84
C HIS A 159 -17.98 25.85 -29.73
N VAL A 160 -18.02 26.24 -30.98
CA VAL A 160 -16.88 26.19 -31.91
C VAL A 160 -16.30 27.59 -32.00
N PRO A 161 -15.02 27.82 -31.61
CA PRO A 161 -14.43 29.16 -31.64
C PRO A 161 -14.41 29.78 -33.03
N LYS A 162 -14.39 31.12 -33.11
CA LYS A 162 -14.28 31.86 -34.37
C LYS A 162 -13.07 31.39 -35.18
N ASN A 163 -13.25 31.22 -36.47
CA ASN A 163 -12.26 30.72 -37.43
C ASN A 163 -11.86 29.27 -37.23
N LYS A 164 -12.67 28.48 -36.51
CA LYS A 164 -12.61 27.03 -36.43
C LYS A 164 -13.88 26.44 -37.03
N GLY A 165 -13.88 25.21 -37.40
CA GLY A 165 -15.01 24.58 -38.07
C GLY A 165 -15.20 23.14 -37.71
N ILE A 166 -16.33 22.57 -38.10
CA ILE A 166 -16.62 21.15 -38.14
C ILE A 166 -16.47 20.73 -39.61
N VAL A 167 -15.65 19.74 -39.86
CA VAL A 167 -15.46 19.15 -41.20
C VAL A 167 -16.28 17.89 -41.31
N PHE A 168 -16.97 17.71 -42.41
CA PHE A 168 -17.72 16.51 -42.78
C PHE A 168 -17.06 15.92 -44.03
N ASP A 169 -16.53 14.70 -43.91
CA ASP A 169 -15.91 13.97 -45.03
C ASP A 169 -16.93 13.07 -45.75
#